data_099cd99ad543eb6d17f7d7b662d8d8df
#
_entry.id   099cd99ad543eb6d17f7d7b662d8d8df
#
_cell.length_a   1.000
_cell.length_b   1.000
_cell.length_c   1.000
_cell.angle_alpha   90.00
_cell.angle_beta   90.00
_cell.angle_gamma   90.00
#
_symmetry.space_group_name_H-M   'P 1'
#
loop_
_entity.id
_entity.type
_entity.pdbx_description
1 polymer ?
#
loop_
_entity_poly.entity_id
_entity_poly.type
_entity_poly.pdbx_seq_one_letter_code
_entity_poly.pdbx_strand_id
1 'polypeptide(L)'
;MYSSFEESQAAVSADAYPHRGAAVSTSGFSLFGEPVRDAWLSVAVICLMSVTVLALFRFPVKRIFANVEVNYNEGWNAYRADMVAKGIRLYGEPPKGLGTATAYPPISFHLISWLGSTNTYLVTGRLVSLLSLIATGVLIGVIVRKAGGSQLAAIFAFLLYELGIVLLRADRVGMYDPQLLGEALSAAGLYFYVRDPDSKRLLCISALFFCLGGFTKHNLIALPAAVAIDLLFRSWKAFATWAGAMVAFAGLLAAVTMLVDGRYFFAHLLGNGGGRTYSFMMAWSQFHHYVEKFQTLLVIATAWSVRSFRSRTLFVAAFVLSHGLAFLLGGGYGVDLNIFFNGFAVTVIICGLAFSDVRSALVALRPGGLNPTAAMMFGLFFISIMIFVPGQLKRDHAQMRALPAEEREFQSAVDFLKAHPGPALCESHLLCYEAGKPFEFEPFSVRDQMMTGKIHEADVLQLLKTHHFQTVEIALRSDEEELSDPELRTSLGNDQKDPEKMRRFSPNFMNELLSVYQLSKRTSDMAVFSAK
;
A
#
# COMPACT_ATOMS: atom_id res chain seq x y z
N MET A 1 46.79 21.64 26.60
CA MET A 1 45.95 22.06 25.47
C MET A 1 44.94 20.96 25.14
N TYR A 2 44.24 20.40 26.19
CA TYR A 2 43.30 19.27 26.05
C TYR A 2 42.07 19.38 27.00
N SER A 3 41.83 20.58 27.53
CA SER A 3 40.73 20.77 28.51
C SER A 3 39.58 21.70 28.08
N SER A 4 39.62 22.19 26.81
CA SER A 4 38.60 23.14 26.33
C SER A 4 37.59 22.54 25.33
N PHE A 5 37.61 21.24 25.09
CA PHE A 5 36.73 20.57 24.11
C PHE A 5 35.53 19.85 24.75
N GLU A 6 35.56 19.57 26.05
CA GLU A 6 34.44 18.87 26.72
C GLU A 6 33.30 19.79 27.17
N GLU A 7 33.55 21.06 27.43
CA GLU A 7 32.48 22.00 27.86
C GLU A 7 31.57 22.49 26.72
N SER A 8 32.01 22.37 25.45
CA SER A 8 31.19 22.78 24.30
C SER A 8 30.15 21.75 23.84
N GLN A 9 30.28 20.48 24.23
CA GLN A 9 29.32 19.44 23.85
C GLN A 9 28.13 19.31 24.81
N ALA A 10 28.24 19.78 26.03
CA ALA A 10 27.15 19.70 27.02
C ALA A 10 26.03 20.73 26.80
N ALA A 11 26.28 21.82 26.03
CA ALA A 11 25.31 22.89 25.82
C ALA A 11 24.36 22.69 24.63
N VAL A 12 24.59 21.71 23.74
CA VAL A 12 23.79 21.53 22.52
C VAL A 12 22.66 20.49 22.67
N SER A 13 22.64 19.69 23.75
CA SER A 13 21.69 18.57 23.86
C SER A 13 20.41 18.86 24.64
N ALA A 14 20.23 20.04 25.26
CA ALA A 14 19.08 20.33 26.13
C ALA A 14 17.91 21.06 25.45
N ASP A 15 18.10 21.66 24.25
CA ASP A 15 17.08 22.53 23.66
C ASP A 15 16.25 21.93 22.52
N ALA A 16 16.39 20.65 22.23
CA ALA A 16 15.70 20.04 21.07
C ALA A 16 14.20 19.77 21.28
N TYR A 17 13.70 19.82 22.50
CA TYR A 17 12.27 19.73 22.82
C TYR A 17 11.91 20.71 23.93
N PRO A 18 11.46 21.93 23.61
CA PRO A 18 11.01 22.86 24.65
C PRO A 18 9.74 22.29 25.33
N HIS A 19 9.87 21.89 26.60
CA HIS A 19 8.73 21.80 27.50
C HIS A 19 8.16 23.20 27.68
N ARG A 20 7.22 23.62 26.84
CA ARG A 20 6.43 24.84 27.06
C ARG A 20 5.33 24.58 28.07
N GLY A 21 5.68 24.71 29.33
CA GLY A 21 4.75 25.10 30.37
C GLY A 21 4.78 26.62 30.49
N ALA A 22 3.87 27.30 29.85
CA ALA A 22 3.48 28.68 30.21
C ALA A 22 1.99 28.82 29.88
N ALA A 23 1.18 28.67 30.92
CA ALA A 23 -0.24 28.98 30.84
C ALA A 23 -0.41 30.50 30.76
N VAL A 24 -0.87 31.01 29.64
CA VAL A 24 -1.54 32.31 29.58
C VAL A 24 -3.03 32.04 29.61
N SER A 25 -3.64 32.24 30.78
CA SER A 25 -5.08 32.21 30.93
C SER A 25 -5.68 33.49 30.33
N THR A 26 -6.28 33.38 29.19
CA THR A 26 -7.35 34.30 28.77
C THR A 26 -8.62 33.44 28.73
N SER A 27 -9.56 33.79 29.60
CA SER A 27 -10.89 33.17 29.75
C SER A 27 -11.79 33.52 28.58
N GLY A 28 -11.47 33.03 27.40
CA GLY A 28 -12.35 33.00 26.25
C GLY A 28 -12.53 31.56 25.83
N PHE A 29 -13.75 31.11 25.63
CA PHE A 29 -14.08 29.80 25.10
C PHE A 29 -13.35 29.65 23.75
N SER A 30 -12.36 28.73 23.67
CA SER A 30 -11.61 28.49 22.44
C SER A 30 -11.95 27.12 21.89
N LEU A 31 -12.34 27.06 20.63
CA LEU A 31 -12.53 25.81 19.90
C LEU A 31 -11.24 25.53 19.09
N PHE A 32 -10.61 24.38 19.30
CA PHE A 32 -9.31 24.02 18.69
C PHE A 32 -8.16 25.03 18.97
N GLY A 33 -8.27 25.84 20.06
CA GLY A 33 -7.31 26.89 20.38
C GLY A 33 -7.44 28.17 19.53
N GLU A 34 -8.58 28.36 18.88
CA GLU A 34 -8.96 29.55 18.13
C GLU A 34 -10.11 30.29 18.83
N PRO A 35 -10.22 31.65 18.71
CA PRO A 35 -11.43 32.35 19.09
C PRO A 35 -12.63 31.76 18.37
N VAL A 36 -13.77 31.58 19.07
CA VAL A 36 -14.97 30.93 18.51
C VAL A 36 -15.39 31.54 17.17
N ARG A 37 -15.25 32.86 17.01
CA ARG A 37 -15.60 33.57 15.77
C ARG A 37 -14.79 33.07 14.57
N ASP A 38 -13.52 32.68 14.77
CA ASP A 38 -12.59 32.32 13.70
C ASP A 38 -12.54 30.79 13.47
N ALA A 39 -13.02 30.03 14.45
CA ALA A 39 -13.06 28.57 14.37
C ALA A 39 -14.08 28.06 13.34
N TRP A 40 -15.14 28.81 13.03
CA TRP A 40 -16.21 28.38 12.13
C TRP A 40 -15.72 28.05 10.71
N LEU A 41 -14.77 28.84 10.18
CA LEU A 41 -14.20 28.59 8.86
C LEU A 41 -13.38 27.30 8.84
N SER A 42 -12.57 27.09 9.88
CA SER A 42 -11.80 25.84 10.03
C SER A 42 -12.72 24.63 10.19
N VAL A 43 -13.79 24.76 10.97
CA VAL A 43 -14.83 23.73 11.10
C VAL A 43 -15.49 23.44 9.74
N ALA A 44 -15.85 24.49 8.99
CA ALA A 44 -16.48 24.32 7.67
C ALA A 44 -15.55 23.56 6.69
N VAL A 45 -14.24 23.86 6.68
CA VAL A 45 -13.27 23.13 5.85
C VAL A 45 -13.16 21.66 6.29
N ILE A 46 -13.08 21.41 7.60
CA ILE A 46 -13.05 20.02 8.14
C ILE A 46 -14.33 19.27 7.77
N CYS A 47 -15.48 19.89 7.90
CA CYS A 47 -16.78 19.29 7.49
C CYS A 47 -16.77 18.97 5.99
N LEU A 48 -16.32 19.92 5.15
CA LEU A 48 -16.22 19.70 3.70
C LEU A 48 -15.28 18.53 3.36
N MET A 49 -14.09 18.48 3.98
CA MET A 49 -13.16 17.38 3.82
C MET A 49 -13.79 16.04 4.26
N SER A 50 -14.48 16.03 5.41
CA SER A 50 -15.15 14.83 5.92
C SER A 50 -16.25 14.34 4.98
N VAL A 51 -17.09 15.24 4.46
CA VAL A 51 -18.11 14.91 3.46
C VAL A 51 -17.46 14.36 2.18
N THR A 52 -16.35 14.94 1.76
CA THR A 52 -15.61 14.45 0.59
C THR A 52 -15.03 13.04 0.82
N VAL A 53 -14.47 12.76 2.02
CA VAL A 53 -14.05 11.40 2.41
C VAL A 53 -15.22 10.44 2.30
N LEU A 54 -16.35 10.74 2.93
CA LEU A 54 -17.54 9.87 2.91
C LEU A 54 -18.05 9.62 1.48
N ALA A 55 -18.03 10.66 0.63
CA ALA A 55 -18.45 10.52 -0.76
C ALA A 55 -17.51 9.60 -1.56
N LEU A 56 -16.20 9.77 -1.41
CA LEU A 56 -15.19 8.95 -2.10
C LEU A 56 -15.07 7.52 -1.54
N PHE A 57 -15.39 7.30 -0.27
CA PHE A 57 -15.40 5.96 0.33
C PHE A 57 -16.65 5.14 -0.01
N ARG A 58 -17.70 5.77 -0.54
CA ARG A 58 -18.97 5.10 -0.81
C ARG A 58 -18.84 3.88 -1.73
N PHE A 59 -18.11 4.01 -2.83
CA PHE A 59 -17.90 2.90 -3.77
C PHE A 59 -16.92 1.85 -3.22
N PRO A 60 -15.71 2.21 -2.76
CA PRO A 60 -14.80 1.24 -2.12
C PRO A 60 -15.47 0.41 -1.02
N VAL A 61 -16.24 1.04 -0.13
CA VAL A 61 -16.96 0.31 0.95
C VAL A 61 -18.02 -0.63 0.39
N LYS A 62 -18.82 -0.20 -0.61
CA LYS A 62 -19.80 -1.07 -1.25
C LYS A 62 -19.13 -2.29 -1.89
N ARG A 63 -17.99 -2.08 -2.56
CA ARG A 63 -17.23 -3.11 -3.26
C ARG A 63 -16.65 -4.18 -2.33
N ILE A 64 -16.43 -3.89 -1.04
CA ILE A 64 -15.93 -4.87 -0.06
C ILE A 64 -16.79 -6.16 -0.08
N PHE A 65 -18.09 -6.01 -0.23
CA PHE A 65 -19.05 -7.11 -0.18
C PHE A 65 -19.37 -7.72 -1.55
N ALA A 66 -18.80 -7.18 -2.62
CA ALA A 66 -19.01 -7.70 -3.97
C ALA A 66 -18.09 -8.90 -4.24
N ASN A 67 -18.67 -9.93 -4.87
CA ASN A 67 -17.92 -11.14 -5.25
C ASN A 67 -17.34 -10.98 -6.66
N VAL A 68 -16.46 -9.99 -6.82
CA VAL A 68 -15.65 -9.76 -8.02
C VAL A 68 -14.22 -9.44 -7.62
N GLU A 69 -13.26 -9.77 -8.47
CA GLU A 69 -11.86 -9.44 -8.24
C GLU A 69 -11.60 -7.95 -8.50
N VAL A 70 -11.03 -7.25 -7.53
CA VAL A 70 -10.58 -5.86 -7.71
C VAL A 70 -9.19 -5.82 -8.36
N ASN A 71 -8.37 -6.79 -7.99
CA ASN A 71 -7.04 -6.97 -8.52
C ASN A 71 -6.63 -8.43 -8.33
N TYR A 72 -5.88 -9.00 -9.26
CA TYR A 72 -5.44 -10.39 -9.26
C TYR A 72 -4.78 -10.87 -7.94
N ASN A 73 -4.25 -9.95 -7.13
CA ASN A 73 -3.68 -10.27 -5.83
C ASN A 73 -4.71 -10.78 -4.81
N GLU A 74 -5.99 -10.47 -4.96
CA GLU A 74 -7.01 -10.85 -3.96
C GLU A 74 -7.23 -12.36 -3.91
N GLY A 75 -7.39 -12.97 -5.07
CA GLY A 75 -7.54 -14.43 -5.16
C GLY A 75 -6.31 -15.17 -4.65
N TRP A 76 -5.13 -14.65 -4.97
CA TRP A 76 -3.87 -15.14 -4.44
C TRP A 76 -3.81 -15.09 -2.91
N ASN A 77 -4.16 -13.94 -2.32
CA ASN A 77 -4.12 -13.74 -0.88
C ASN A 77 -5.16 -14.60 -0.17
N ALA A 78 -6.38 -14.74 -0.74
CA ALA A 78 -7.43 -15.62 -0.21
C ALA A 78 -6.99 -17.10 -0.22
N TYR A 79 -6.39 -17.55 -1.30
CA TYR A 79 -5.82 -18.89 -1.40
C TYR A 79 -4.74 -19.15 -0.34
N ARG A 80 -3.85 -18.18 -0.05
CA ARG A 80 -2.83 -18.33 0.98
C ARG A 80 -3.41 -18.36 2.40
N ALA A 81 -4.46 -17.58 2.68
CA ALA A 81 -5.18 -17.68 3.95
C ALA A 81 -5.87 -19.04 4.11
N ASP A 82 -6.43 -19.58 3.04
CA ASP A 82 -7.02 -20.92 3.01
C ASP A 82 -5.98 -22.04 3.23
N MET A 83 -4.78 -21.90 2.64
CA MET A 83 -3.66 -22.82 2.93
C MET A 83 -3.31 -22.84 4.42
N VAL A 84 -3.20 -21.66 5.06
CA VAL A 84 -2.94 -21.56 6.51
C VAL A 84 -4.02 -22.28 7.31
N ALA A 85 -5.30 -22.05 6.98
CA ALA A 85 -6.43 -22.69 7.66
C ALA A 85 -6.41 -24.23 7.54
N LYS A 86 -5.93 -24.73 6.40
CA LYS A 86 -5.78 -26.16 6.13
C LYS A 86 -4.48 -26.77 6.67
N GLY A 87 -3.64 -25.97 7.36
CA GLY A 87 -2.33 -26.43 7.87
C GLY A 87 -1.29 -26.70 6.76
N ILE A 88 -1.51 -26.17 5.55
CA ILE A 88 -0.58 -26.31 4.42
C ILE A 88 0.50 -25.22 4.56
N ARG A 89 1.76 -25.62 4.47
CA ARG A 89 2.89 -24.71 4.61
C ARG A 89 2.96 -23.71 3.48
N LEU A 90 3.04 -22.42 3.82
CA LEU A 90 3.13 -21.31 2.85
C LEU A 90 4.45 -21.33 2.06
N TYR A 91 5.56 -21.73 2.71
CA TYR A 91 6.91 -21.73 2.15
C TYR A 91 7.43 -23.17 2.06
N GLY A 92 6.75 -23.97 1.27
CA GLY A 92 7.19 -25.30 0.87
C GLY A 92 8.43 -25.25 -0.02
N GLU A 93 8.90 -26.39 -0.51
CA GLU A 93 9.96 -26.41 -1.51
C GLU A 93 9.53 -25.58 -2.73
N PRO A 94 10.36 -24.63 -3.21
CA PRO A 94 10.00 -23.82 -4.36
C PRO A 94 9.69 -24.70 -5.56
N PRO A 95 8.51 -24.56 -6.18
CA PRO A 95 8.13 -25.41 -7.30
C PRO A 95 9.10 -25.19 -8.45
N LYS A 96 9.62 -26.29 -9.00
CA LYS A 96 10.42 -26.26 -10.22
C LYS A 96 9.48 -25.98 -11.38
N GLY A 97 9.58 -24.81 -11.97
CA GLY A 97 8.99 -24.52 -13.28
C GLY A 97 7.69 -23.71 -13.30
N LEU A 98 6.79 -23.75 -12.33
CA LEU A 98 5.46 -23.12 -12.47
C LEU A 98 5.15 -21.94 -11.54
N GLY A 99 6.11 -21.50 -10.78
CA GLY A 99 6.15 -20.16 -10.18
C GLY A 99 5.14 -19.81 -9.07
N THR A 100 4.58 -20.79 -8.34
CA THR A 100 3.63 -20.51 -7.25
C THR A 100 4.29 -20.07 -5.92
N ALA A 101 5.45 -19.42 -5.98
CA ALA A 101 6.15 -18.94 -4.79
C ALA A 101 5.34 -17.87 -4.03
N THR A 102 5.36 -17.94 -2.70
CA THR A 102 4.66 -16.96 -1.84
C THR A 102 5.49 -15.68 -1.71
N ALA A 103 5.04 -14.59 -2.34
CA ALA A 103 5.78 -13.33 -2.43
C ALA A 103 5.75 -12.48 -1.16
N TYR A 104 4.79 -12.71 -0.26
CA TYR A 104 4.60 -11.89 0.94
C TYR A 104 4.91 -12.66 2.22
N PRO A 105 5.34 -11.96 3.29
CA PRO A 105 5.48 -12.54 4.61
C PRO A 105 4.13 -12.96 5.22
N PRO A 106 4.10 -13.81 6.28
CA PRO A 106 2.93 -14.62 6.61
C PRO A 106 1.86 -13.92 7.46
N ILE A 107 2.16 -12.79 8.13
CA ILE A 107 1.28 -12.24 9.19
C ILE A 107 -0.13 -11.96 8.66
N SER A 108 -0.27 -11.36 7.47
CA SER A 108 -1.59 -11.08 6.93
C SER A 108 -2.40 -12.35 6.65
N PHE A 109 -1.76 -13.41 6.16
CA PHE A 109 -2.43 -14.67 5.85
C PHE A 109 -2.94 -15.36 7.13
N HIS A 110 -2.12 -15.41 8.18
CA HIS A 110 -2.53 -15.94 9.49
C HIS A 110 -3.66 -15.12 10.10
N LEU A 111 -3.55 -13.78 10.08
CA LEU A 111 -4.60 -12.90 10.61
C LEU A 111 -5.94 -13.14 9.90
N ILE A 112 -5.95 -13.18 8.58
CA ILE A 112 -7.18 -13.38 7.81
C ILE A 112 -7.71 -14.81 7.97
N SER A 113 -6.84 -15.81 7.99
CA SER A 113 -7.21 -17.19 8.27
C SER A 113 -7.87 -17.37 9.64
N TRP A 114 -7.41 -16.63 10.64
CA TRP A 114 -7.98 -16.65 11.99
C TRP A 114 -9.30 -15.89 12.12
N LEU A 115 -9.45 -14.75 11.42
CA LEU A 115 -10.65 -13.89 11.49
C LEU A 115 -11.79 -14.35 10.59
N GLY A 116 -11.49 -15.07 9.52
CA GLY A 116 -12.43 -15.45 8.49
C GLY A 116 -12.61 -16.97 8.34
N SER A 117 -13.22 -17.36 7.24
CA SER A 117 -13.39 -18.74 6.79
C SER A 117 -13.23 -18.80 5.26
N THR A 118 -13.17 -19.99 4.67
CA THR A 118 -12.98 -20.18 3.22
C THR A 118 -13.91 -19.31 2.37
N ASN A 119 -15.18 -19.17 2.79
CA ASN A 119 -16.16 -18.38 2.06
C ASN A 119 -16.10 -16.87 2.37
N THR A 120 -15.30 -16.44 3.35
CA THR A 120 -15.27 -15.04 3.82
C THR A 120 -13.88 -14.40 3.75
N TYR A 121 -12.83 -15.11 3.38
CA TYR A 121 -11.45 -14.57 3.38
C TYR A 121 -11.33 -13.31 2.53
N LEU A 122 -12.00 -13.25 1.38
CA LEU A 122 -12.02 -12.06 0.52
C LEU A 122 -12.58 -10.85 1.28
N VAL A 123 -13.79 -10.96 1.82
CA VAL A 123 -14.47 -9.88 2.56
C VAL A 123 -13.68 -9.53 3.82
N THR A 124 -13.21 -10.52 4.57
CA THR A 124 -12.41 -10.32 5.79
C THR A 124 -11.11 -9.56 5.47
N GLY A 125 -10.39 -9.95 4.41
CA GLY A 125 -9.18 -9.27 3.96
C GLY A 125 -9.43 -7.83 3.55
N ARG A 126 -10.53 -7.56 2.85
CA ARG A 126 -10.96 -6.22 2.45
C ARG A 126 -11.32 -5.34 3.64
N LEU A 127 -12.03 -5.88 4.63
CA LEU A 127 -12.36 -5.18 5.87
C LEU A 127 -11.11 -4.84 6.68
N VAL A 128 -10.19 -5.80 6.85
CA VAL A 128 -8.90 -5.55 7.54
C VAL A 128 -8.10 -4.47 6.81
N SER A 129 -8.08 -4.47 5.50
CA SER A 129 -7.42 -3.45 4.67
C SER A 129 -8.04 -2.07 4.89
N LEU A 130 -9.37 -1.95 4.84
CA LEU A 130 -10.08 -0.67 5.09
C LEU A 130 -9.84 -0.16 6.52
N LEU A 131 -9.98 -1.01 7.52
CA LEU A 131 -9.74 -0.64 8.92
C LEU A 131 -8.29 -0.22 9.15
N SER A 132 -7.34 -0.86 8.47
CA SER A 132 -5.92 -0.50 8.52
C SER A 132 -5.65 0.87 7.90
N LEU A 133 -6.32 1.21 6.79
CA LEU A 133 -6.25 2.56 6.20
C LEU A 133 -6.68 3.61 7.22
N ILE A 134 -7.86 3.46 7.79
CA ILE A 134 -8.41 4.40 8.79
C ILE A 134 -7.47 4.49 10.03
N ALA A 135 -6.97 3.34 10.50
CA ALA A 135 -6.04 3.30 11.63
C ALA A 135 -4.73 4.05 11.32
N THR A 136 -4.21 3.93 10.10
CA THR A 136 -3.02 4.67 9.64
C THR A 136 -3.28 6.16 9.67
N GLY A 137 -4.40 6.63 9.12
CA GLY A 137 -4.79 8.03 9.15
C GLY A 137 -4.92 8.58 10.58
N VAL A 138 -5.56 7.83 11.50
CA VAL A 138 -5.64 8.18 12.91
C VAL A 138 -4.25 8.29 13.55
N LEU A 139 -3.38 7.31 13.29
CA LEU A 139 -2.00 7.33 13.81
C LEU A 139 -1.21 8.52 13.27
N ILE A 140 -1.36 8.86 11.98
CA ILE A 140 -0.76 10.08 11.38
C ILE A 140 -1.21 11.32 12.15
N GLY A 141 -2.50 11.50 12.39
CA GLY A 141 -3.02 12.62 13.18
C GLY A 141 -2.42 12.66 14.59
N VAL A 142 -2.36 11.51 15.27
CA VAL A 142 -1.78 11.43 16.62
C VAL A 142 -0.27 11.69 16.59
N ILE A 143 0.47 11.22 15.58
CA ILE A 143 1.90 11.51 15.40
C ILE A 143 2.11 13.01 15.22
N VAL A 144 1.35 13.67 14.35
CA VAL A 144 1.39 15.13 14.17
C VAL A 144 1.17 15.85 15.51
N ARG A 145 0.17 15.41 16.28
CA ARG A 145 -0.13 16.00 17.60
C ARG A 145 1.03 15.80 18.59
N LYS A 146 1.62 14.62 18.66
CA LYS A 146 2.74 14.30 19.55
C LYS A 146 4.03 15.00 19.13
N ALA A 147 4.24 15.20 17.85
CA ALA A 147 5.39 15.93 17.32
C ALA A 147 5.27 17.47 17.48
N GLY A 148 4.25 17.97 18.20
CA GLY A 148 4.06 19.39 18.51
C GLY A 148 3.07 20.11 17.59
N GLY A 149 2.40 19.40 16.69
CA GLY A 149 1.33 19.96 15.88
C GLY A 149 0.07 20.31 16.68
N SER A 150 -0.76 21.23 16.17
CA SER A 150 -2.04 21.57 16.78
C SER A 150 -3.07 20.43 16.59
N GLN A 151 -4.16 20.44 17.38
CA GLN A 151 -5.25 19.49 17.19
C GLN A 151 -5.90 19.63 15.80
N LEU A 152 -6.04 20.83 15.31
CA LEU A 152 -6.55 21.11 13.97
C LEU A 152 -5.63 20.52 12.88
N ALA A 153 -4.31 20.67 13.05
CA ALA A 153 -3.32 20.06 12.15
C ALA A 153 -3.40 18.52 12.15
N ALA A 154 -3.66 17.92 13.31
CA ALA A 154 -3.83 16.47 13.43
C ALA A 154 -5.06 15.96 12.68
N ILE A 155 -6.22 16.64 12.84
CA ILE A 155 -7.45 16.29 12.13
C ILE A 155 -7.29 16.51 10.62
N PHE A 156 -6.67 17.65 10.24
CA PHE A 156 -6.37 17.95 8.84
C PHE A 156 -5.48 16.88 8.20
N ALA A 157 -4.41 16.46 8.88
CA ALA A 157 -3.51 15.40 8.39
C ALA A 157 -4.22 14.06 8.25
N PHE A 158 -5.08 13.68 9.21
CA PHE A 158 -5.92 12.48 9.11
C PHE A 158 -6.76 12.51 7.83
N LEU A 159 -7.57 13.55 7.65
CA LEU A 159 -8.45 13.67 6.48
C LEU A 159 -7.69 13.77 5.16
N LEU A 160 -6.54 14.47 5.15
CA LEU A 160 -5.69 14.59 3.98
C LEU A 160 -5.11 13.23 3.56
N TYR A 161 -4.75 12.38 4.53
CA TYR A 161 -4.26 11.02 4.25
C TYR A 161 -5.35 10.17 3.62
N GLU A 162 -6.55 10.13 4.21
CA GLU A 162 -7.66 9.35 3.69
C GLU A 162 -8.02 9.75 2.25
N LEU A 163 -8.15 11.06 2.01
CA LEU A 163 -8.43 11.61 0.68
C LEU A 163 -7.34 11.26 -0.32
N GLY A 164 -6.08 11.43 0.08
CA GLY A 164 -4.97 11.23 -0.82
C GLY A 164 -4.80 9.76 -1.24
N ILE A 165 -4.98 8.81 -0.34
CA ILE A 165 -4.90 7.38 -0.69
C ILE A 165 -5.99 6.99 -1.69
N VAL A 166 -7.24 7.44 -1.48
CA VAL A 166 -8.34 7.19 -2.45
C VAL A 166 -8.03 7.80 -3.81
N LEU A 167 -7.52 9.04 -3.85
CA LEU A 167 -7.21 9.71 -5.11
C LEU A 167 -5.98 9.13 -5.79
N LEU A 168 -5.02 8.61 -5.03
CA LEU A 168 -3.85 7.95 -5.60
C LEU A 168 -4.23 6.61 -6.23
N ARG A 169 -4.94 5.76 -5.46
CA ARG A 169 -5.33 4.40 -5.85
C ARG A 169 -6.63 3.97 -5.15
N ALA A 170 -7.79 4.41 -5.70
CA ALA A 170 -9.11 4.05 -5.18
C ALA A 170 -9.35 2.53 -5.15
N ASP A 171 -8.75 1.80 -6.08
CA ASP A 171 -8.81 0.34 -6.14
C ASP A 171 -8.17 -0.34 -4.90
N ARG A 172 -7.17 0.30 -4.28
CA ARG A 172 -6.49 -0.24 -3.09
C ARG A 172 -7.29 -0.05 -1.79
N VAL A 173 -8.27 0.84 -1.76
CA VAL A 173 -9.11 1.07 -0.59
C VAL A 173 -10.08 -0.08 -0.41
N GLY A 174 -9.95 -0.82 0.68
CA GLY A 174 -10.76 -2.02 0.91
C GLY A 174 -10.49 -3.15 -0.10
N MET A 175 -9.29 -3.26 -0.61
CA MET A 175 -8.79 -4.39 -1.40
C MET A 175 -8.01 -5.34 -0.49
N TYR A 176 -8.15 -6.64 -0.68
CA TYR A 176 -7.38 -7.63 0.08
C TYR A 176 -5.91 -7.65 -0.38
N ASP A 177 -5.13 -6.71 0.14
CA ASP A 177 -3.67 -6.64 -0.02
C ASP A 177 -3.01 -6.35 1.34
N PRO A 178 -1.88 -6.99 1.69
CA PRO A 178 -1.21 -6.77 2.98
C PRO A 178 -0.62 -5.37 3.16
N GLN A 179 -0.55 -4.52 2.12
CA GLN A 179 0.10 -3.22 2.17
C GLN A 179 -0.47 -2.31 3.27
N LEU A 180 -1.78 -2.10 3.30
CA LEU A 180 -2.40 -1.18 4.26
C LEU A 180 -2.27 -1.68 5.71
N LEU A 181 -2.35 -3.00 5.93
CA LEU A 181 -2.06 -3.58 7.25
C LEU A 181 -0.61 -3.33 7.69
N GLY A 182 0.34 -3.54 6.78
CA GLY A 182 1.74 -3.24 7.03
C GLY A 182 2.00 -1.76 7.32
N GLU A 183 1.33 -0.86 6.57
CA GLU A 183 1.41 0.60 6.83
C GLU A 183 0.87 0.97 8.22
N ALA A 184 -0.26 0.41 8.64
CA ALA A 184 -0.82 0.66 9.97
C ALA A 184 0.13 0.19 11.09
N LEU A 185 0.72 -0.98 10.93
CA LEU A 185 1.71 -1.50 11.88
C LEU A 185 2.97 -0.62 11.90
N SER A 186 3.47 -0.19 10.74
CA SER A 186 4.62 0.70 10.65
C SER A 186 4.33 2.09 11.23
N ALA A 187 3.14 2.64 11.00
CA ALA A 187 2.69 3.88 11.61
C ALA A 187 2.57 3.77 13.14
N ALA A 188 2.11 2.61 13.66
CA ALA A 188 2.11 2.33 15.09
C ALA A 188 3.54 2.28 15.66
N GLY A 189 4.48 1.66 14.95
CA GLY A 189 5.90 1.66 15.30
C GLY A 189 6.46 3.08 15.41
N LEU A 190 6.17 3.93 14.42
CA LEU A 190 6.56 5.34 14.42
C LEU A 190 5.89 6.12 15.58
N TYR A 191 4.60 5.87 15.84
CA TYR A 191 3.87 6.50 16.95
C TYR A 191 4.52 6.22 18.30
N PHE A 192 4.83 4.95 18.60
CA PHE A 192 5.45 4.59 19.88
C PHE A 192 6.83 5.22 20.04
N TYR A 193 7.60 5.33 18.96
CA TYR A 193 8.86 6.06 18.96
C TYR A 193 8.66 7.56 19.25
N VAL A 194 7.79 8.24 18.50
CA VAL A 194 7.56 9.70 18.64
C VAL A 194 6.94 10.04 20.01
N ARG A 195 6.19 9.12 20.60
CA ARG A 195 5.55 9.32 21.91
C ARG A 195 6.56 9.57 23.03
N ASP A 196 7.64 8.80 23.09
CA ASP A 196 8.74 8.97 24.04
C ASP A 196 9.96 8.18 23.54
N PRO A 197 10.89 8.84 22.83
CA PRO A 197 12.07 8.19 22.27
C PRO A 197 13.14 7.81 23.32
N ASP A 198 12.99 8.23 24.58
CA ASP A 198 13.92 7.91 25.65
C ASP A 198 13.43 6.72 26.50
N SER A 199 12.16 6.33 26.36
CA SER A 199 11.57 5.18 27.07
C SER A 199 11.99 3.85 26.42
N LYS A 200 12.82 3.06 27.13
CA LYS A 200 13.23 1.72 26.69
C LYS A 200 12.04 0.82 26.34
N ARG A 201 10.96 0.90 27.13
CA ARG A 201 9.73 0.12 26.87
C ARG A 201 9.10 0.51 25.55
N LEU A 202 8.97 1.82 25.26
CA LEU A 202 8.35 2.28 24.03
C LEU A 202 9.25 2.05 22.83
N LEU A 203 10.57 2.08 22.98
CA LEU A 203 11.52 1.66 21.96
C LEU A 203 11.33 0.18 21.59
N CYS A 204 11.20 -0.72 22.57
CA CYS A 204 10.92 -2.13 22.29
C CYS A 204 9.56 -2.34 21.61
N ILE A 205 8.51 -1.63 22.04
CA ILE A 205 7.19 -1.69 21.41
C ILE A 205 7.25 -1.15 19.97
N SER A 206 7.95 -0.04 19.74
CA SER A 206 8.20 0.49 18.38
C SER A 206 8.88 -0.55 17.49
N ALA A 207 9.95 -1.18 17.97
CA ALA A 207 10.67 -2.24 17.28
C ALA A 207 9.76 -3.43 16.93
N LEU A 208 8.92 -3.88 17.87
CA LEU A 208 7.94 -4.95 17.64
C LEU A 208 6.99 -4.60 16.49
N PHE A 209 6.40 -3.41 16.49
CA PHE A 209 5.45 -3.00 15.46
C PHE A 209 6.12 -2.85 14.09
N PHE A 210 7.35 -2.37 14.02
CA PHE A 210 8.10 -2.35 12.76
C PHE A 210 8.42 -3.76 12.25
N CYS A 211 8.78 -4.69 13.12
CA CYS A 211 8.97 -6.09 12.74
C CYS A 211 7.66 -6.71 12.24
N LEU A 212 6.53 -6.49 12.93
CA LEU A 212 5.22 -6.96 12.48
C LEU A 212 4.85 -6.36 11.12
N GLY A 213 5.11 -5.06 10.89
CA GLY A 213 4.93 -4.41 9.60
C GLY A 213 5.78 -5.06 8.50
N GLY A 214 7.07 -5.28 8.76
CA GLY A 214 8.00 -5.95 7.83
C GLY A 214 7.61 -7.41 7.53
N PHE A 215 7.12 -8.15 8.53
CA PHE A 215 6.58 -9.51 8.36
C PHE A 215 5.13 -9.54 7.83
N THR A 216 4.53 -8.40 7.58
CA THR A 216 3.31 -8.24 6.80
C THR A 216 3.64 -7.87 5.34
N LYS A 217 4.55 -6.90 5.14
CA LYS A 217 5.00 -6.45 3.82
C LYS A 217 6.49 -6.05 3.90
N HIS A 218 7.35 -6.82 3.28
CA HIS A 218 8.81 -6.76 3.43
C HIS A 218 9.48 -5.47 2.89
N ASN A 219 8.78 -4.67 2.08
CA ASN A 219 9.29 -3.40 1.54
C ASN A 219 9.14 -2.20 2.49
N LEU A 220 8.53 -2.37 3.68
CA LEU A 220 8.27 -1.31 4.65
C LEU A 220 9.50 -1.05 5.55
N ILE A 221 10.63 -0.72 4.96
CA ILE A 221 11.93 -0.51 5.65
C ILE A 221 12.29 0.96 5.86
N ALA A 222 11.61 1.90 5.19
CA ALA A 222 11.96 3.31 5.23
C ALA A 222 11.80 3.93 6.62
N LEU A 223 10.66 3.70 7.28
CA LEU A 223 10.38 4.25 8.60
C LEU A 223 11.30 3.68 9.70
N PRO A 224 11.51 2.35 9.81
CA PRO A 224 12.48 1.84 10.78
C PRO A 224 13.90 2.34 10.49
N ALA A 225 14.32 2.50 9.24
CA ALA A 225 15.61 3.08 8.90
C ALA A 225 15.71 4.57 9.34
N ALA A 226 14.64 5.35 9.17
CA ALA A 226 14.59 6.73 9.64
C ALA A 226 14.70 6.82 11.17
N VAL A 227 14.02 5.94 11.91
CA VAL A 227 14.13 5.83 13.37
C VAL A 227 15.56 5.45 13.78
N ALA A 228 16.18 4.50 13.07
CA ALA A 228 17.58 4.13 13.34
C ALA A 228 18.51 5.33 13.19
N ILE A 229 18.36 6.10 12.09
CA ILE A 229 19.16 7.31 11.85
C ILE A 229 18.94 8.34 12.96
N ASP A 230 17.70 8.66 13.31
CA ASP A 230 17.40 9.63 14.36
C ASP A 230 17.99 9.21 15.71
N LEU A 231 17.87 7.93 16.08
CA LEU A 231 18.45 7.38 17.30
C LEU A 231 19.99 7.43 17.33
N LEU A 232 20.65 7.18 16.19
CA LEU A 232 22.12 7.28 16.08
C LEU A 232 22.61 8.70 16.39
N PHE A 233 21.90 9.73 15.92
CA PHE A 233 22.23 11.11 16.24
C PHE A 233 21.81 11.54 17.64
N ARG A 234 20.81 10.89 18.23
CA ARG A 234 20.27 11.25 19.53
C ARG A 234 20.97 10.56 20.69
N SER A 235 21.10 9.23 20.66
CA SER A 235 21.65 8.42 21.75
C SER A 235 22.03 7.02 21.27
N TRP A 236 23.32 6.70 21.32
CA TRP A 236 23.81 5.36 21.00
C TRP A 236 23.16 4.26 21.89
N LYS A 237 22.91 4.58 23.17
CA LYS A 237 22.27 3.62 24.10
C LYS A 237 20.83 3.32 23.70
N ALA A 238 20.07 4.35 23.30
CA ALA A 238 18.71 4.19 22.80
C ALA A 238 18.71 3.43 21.47
N PHE A 239 19.63 3.75 20.54
CA PHE A 239 19.81 3.02 19.30
C PHE A 239 20.11 1.53 19.57
N ALA A 240 21.07 1.22 20.42
CA ALA A 240 21.44 -0.16 20.75
C ALA A 240 20.26 -0.95 21.37
N THR A 241 19.46 -0.30 22.23
CA THR A 241 18.25 -0.90 22.80
C THR A 241 17.23 -1.22 21.72
N TRP A 242 16.93 -0.25 20.86
CA TRP A 242 15.95 -0.39 19.79
C TRP A 242 16.42 -1.40 18.71
N ALA A 243 17.67 -1.30 18.26
CA ALA A 243 18.24 -2.20 17.27
C ALA A 243 18.33 -3.64 17.81
N GLY A 244 18.72 -3.82 19.07
CA GLY A 244 18.71 -5.13 19.72
C GLY A 244 17.30 -5.74 19.78
N ALA A 245 16.28 -4.93 20.09
CA ALA A 245 14.88 -5.36 20.04
C ALA A 245 14.44 -5.72 18.62
N MET A 246 14.82 -4.91 17.59
CA MET A 246 14.55 -5.22 16.18
C MET A 246 15.13 -6.59 15.78
N VAL A 247 16.41 -6.84 16.10
CA VAL A 247 17.07 -8.12 15.79
C VAL A 247 16.40 -9.28 16.52
N ALA A 248 16.06 -9.11 17.80
CA ALA A 248 15.41 -10.15 18.60
C ALA A 248 14.01 -10.50 18.05
N PHE A 249 13.16 -9.49 17.78
CA PHE A 249 11.81 -9.73 17.24
C PHE A 249 11.85 -10.24 15.80
N ALA A 250 12.70 -9.68 14.94
CA ALA A 250 12.85 -10.17 13.57
C ALA A 250 13.37 -11.62 13.54
N GLY A 251 14.35 -11.95 14.38
CA GLY A 251 14.87 -13.31 14.53
C GLY A 251 13.82 -14.28 15.05
N LEU A 252 13.04 -13.88 16.07
CA LEU A 252 11.92 -14.69 16.59
C LEU A 252 10.84 -14.93 15.52
N LEU A 253 10.40 -13.87 14.83
CA LEU A 253 9.39 -13.98 13.78
C LEU A 253 9.88 -14.84 12.61
N ALA A 254 11.15 -14.70 12.20
CA ALA A 254 11.75 -15.55 11.18
C ALA A 254 11.80 -17.01 11.62
N ALA A 255 12.24 -17.29 12.85
CA ALA A 255 12.29 -18.65 13.39
C ALA A 255 10.89 -19.29 13.45
N VAL A 256 9.89 -18.56 13.99
CA VAL A 256 8.50 -19.04 14.03
C VAL A 256 7.97 -19.29 12.62
N THR A 257 8.18 -18.37 11.67
CA THR A 257 7.77 -18.54 10.29
C THR A 257 8.41 -19.78 9.65
N MET A 258 9.71 -19.98 9.84
CA MET A 258 10.39 -21.16 9.27
C MET A 258 9.89 -22.48 9.88
N LEU A 259 9.54 -22.49 11.16
CA LEU A 259 9.01 -23.68 11.86
C LEU A 259 7.56 -23.99 11.44
N VAL A 260 6.71 -22.97 11.38
CA VAL A 260 5.27 -23.13 11.13
C VAL A 260 4.98 -23.19 9.63
N ASP A 261 5.48 -22.18 8.89
CA ASP A 261 5.10 -21.97 7.49
C ASP A 261 6.07 -22.59 6.49
N GLY A 262 7.27 -22.96 6.92
CA GLY A 262 8.23 -23.71 6.10
C GLY A 262 9.62 -23.09 6.01
N ARG A 263 10.62 -23.96 5.96
CA ARG A 263 12.06 -23.62 6.00
C ARG A 263 12.54 -22.80 4.80
N TYR A 264 11.79 -22.77 3.71
CA TYR A 264 12.15 -22.05 2.49
C TYR A 264 11.65 -20.59 2.47
N PHE A 265 11.22 -20.05 3.62
CA PHE A 265 10.73 -18.67 3.74
C PHE A 265 11.61 -17.64 3.02
N PHE A 266 12.90 -17.61 3.33
CA PHE A 266 13.82 -16.67 2.69
C PHE A 266 14.02 -16.96 1.19
N ALA A 267 14.00 -18.22 0.78
CA ALA A 267 14.10 -18.57 -0.64
C ALA A 267 12.89 -18.06 -1.43
N HIS A 268 11.67 -18.14 -0.88
CA HIS A 268 10.48 -17.57 -1.50
C HIS A 268 10.54 -16.04 -1.55
N LEU A 269 10.95 -15.41 -0.45
CA LEU A 269 10.97 -13.96 -0.35
C LEU A 269 12.07 -13.32 -1.22
N LEU A 270 13.29 -13.87 -1.19
CA LEU A 270 14.44 -13.38 -1.92
C LEU A 270 14.51 -13.93 -3.35
N GLY A 271 14.09 -15.16 -3.55
CA GLY A 271 14.07 -15.80 -4.87
C GLY A 271 13.10 -15.14 -5.84
N ASN A 272 11.99 -14.61 -5.34
CA ASN A 272 11.05 -13.82 -6.13
C ASN A 272 11.49 -12.36 -6.29
N GLY A 273 12.30 -11.82 -5.38
CA GLY A 273 12.81 -10.44 -5.43
C GLY A 273 14.21 -10.33 -6.06
N GLY A 274 15.01 -11.38 -5.94
CA GLY A 274 16.39 -11.40 -6.49
C GLY A 274 16.38 -11.76 -7.97
N GLY A 275 16.45 -10.74 -8.85
CA GLY A 275 16.49 -10.92 -10.30
C GLY A 275 15.13 -10.72 -10.99
N ARG A 276 14.22 -9.93 -10.39
CA ARG A 276 13.08 -9.40 -11.14
C ARG A 276 13.56 -8.49 -12.24
N THR A 277 12.84 -8.51 -13.34
CA THR A 277 13.02 -7.54 -14.41
C THR A 277 12.85 -6.13 -13.85
N TYR A 278 13.81 -5.25 -14.10
CA TYR A 278 13.81 -3.86 -13.62
C TYR A 278 13.81 -2.90 -14.80
N SER A 279 12.95 -1.89 -14.73
CA SER A 279 12.86 -0.81 -15.72
C SER A 279 12.93 0.55 -15.03
N PHE A 280 13.98 1.32 -15.33
CA PHE A 280 14.06 2.71 -14.87
C PHE A 280 12.91 3.57 -15.40
N MET A 281 12.46 3.32 -16.63
CA MET A 281 11.32 4.03 -17.22
C MET A 281 10.04 3.82 -16.42
N MET A 282 9.80 2.57 -15.94
CA MET A 282 8.67 2.26 -15.07
C MET A 282 8.78 2.99 -13.72
N ALA A 283 9.99 2.99 -13.09
CA ALA A 283 10.22 3.76 -11.87
C ALA A 283 9.91 5.25 -12.06
N TRP A 284 10.37 5.80 -13.17
CA TRP A 284 10.12 7.20 -13.52
C TRP A 284 8.65 7.48 -13.79
N SER A 285 7.96 6.64 -14.56
CA SER A 285 6.52 6.77 -14.86
C SER A 285 5.70 6.78 -13.57
N GLN A 286 5.92 5.81 -12.68
CA GLN A 286 5.21 5.74 -11.39
C GLN A 286 5.49 6.97 -10.51
N PHE A 287 6.76 7.38 -10.43
CA PHE A 287 7.14 8.58 -9.68
C PHE A 287 6.50 9.85 -10.26
N HIS A 288 6.48 9.97 -11.58
CA HIS A 288 5.84 11.10 -12.27
C HIS A 288 4.34 11.17 -11.96
N HIS A 289 3.62 10.05 -12.05
CA HIS A 289 2.20 9.99 -11.69
C HIS A 289 1.93 10.38 -10.24
N TYR A 290 2.79 9.95 -9.32
CA TYR A 290 2.70 10.32 -7.91
C TYR A 290 2.94 11.82 -7.71
N VAL A 291 4.00 12.37 -8.32
CA VAL A 291 4.33 13.80 -8.23
C VAL A 291 3.24 14.66 -8.87
N GLU A 292 2.72 14.30 -10.02
CA GLU A 292 1.64 15.02 -10.70
C GLU A 292 0.42 15.21 -9.80
N LYS A 293 0.06 14.18 -9.05
CA LYS A 293 -1.09 14.24 -8.12
C LYS A 293 -0.82 15.08 -6.89
N PHE A 294 0.39 15.06 -6.35
CA PHE A 294 0.69 15.63 -5.04
C PHE A 294 1.79 16.69 -5.04
N GLN A 295 2.09 17.29 -6.20
CA GLN A 295 3.17 18.27 -6.36
C GLN A 295 3.15 19.37 -5.29
N THR A 296 1.99 19.96 -4.99
CA THR A 296 1.87 21.03 -3.99
C THR A 296 2.25 20.54 -2.60
N LEU A 297 1.80 19.35 -2.20
CA LEU A 297 2.13 18.76 -0.89
C LEU A 297 3.62 18.42 -0.81
N LEU A 298 4.18 17.89 -1.89
CA LEU A 298 5.60 17.55 -1.98
C LEU A 298 6.49 18.81 -1.91
N VAL A 299 6.11 19.90 -2.56
CA VAL A 299 6.83 21.20 -2.48
C VAL A 299 6.83 21.70 -1.03
N ILE A 300 5.67 21.66 -0.35
CA ILE A 300 5.56 22.09 1.04
C ILE A 300 6.40 21.21 1.96
N ALA A 301 6.29 19.87 1.79
CA ALA A 301 7.05 18.93 2.58
C ALA A 301 8.56 19.08 2.37
N THR A 302 9.00 19.33 1.14
CA THR A 302 10.40 19.58 0.81
C THR A 302 10.90 20.89 1.44
N ALA A 303 10.16 21.98 1.29
CA ALA A 303 10.53 23.28 1.87
C ALA A 303 10.62 23.21 3.40
N TRP A 304 9.65 22.55 4.04
CA TRP A 304 9.67 22.34 5.48
C TRP A 304 10.84 21.45 5.92
N SER A 305 11.14 20.39 5.16
CA SER A 305 12.26 19.47 5.44
C SER A 305 13.61 20.18 5.36
N VAL A 306 13.82 21.03 4.35
CA VAL A 306 15.03 21.84 4.22
C VAL A 306 15.17 22.78 5.41
N ARG A 307 14.09 23.51 5.78
CA ARG A 307 14.11 24.41 6.94
C ARG A 307 14.37 23.67 8.26
N SER A 308 13.83 22.47 8.41
CA SER A 308 13.81 21.70 9.66
C SER A 308 14.89 20.62 9.73
N PHE A 309 15.82 20.60 8.78
CA PHE A 309 16.81 19.53 8.61
C PHE A 309 17.57 19.17 9.89
N ARG A 310 18.02 20.18 10.66
CA ARG A 310 18.78 19.96 11.90
C ARG A 310 17.92 19.73 13.14
N SER A 311 16.67 20.17 13.14
CA SER A 311 15.80 20.14 14.33
C SER A 311 14.77 18.99 14.30
N ARG A 312 14.57 18.36 13.15
CA ARG A 312 13.54 17.34 12.93
C ARG A 312 14.08 16.18 12.09
N THR A 313 15.25 15.67 12.45
CA THR A 313 16.00 14.61 11.73
C THR A 313 15.14 13.41 11.36
N LEU A 314 14.31 12.93 12.29
CA LEU A 314 13.38 11.81 12.06
C LEU A 314 12.53 11.99 10.82
N PHE A 315 11.77 13.10 10.76
CA PHE A 315 10.80 13.31 9.68
C PHE A 315 11.48 13.60 8.35
N VAL A 316 12.62 14.27 8.38
CA VAL A 316 13.43 14.52 7.17
C VAL A 316 14.02 13.21 6.65
N ALA A 317 14.60 12.38 7.51
CA ALA A 317 15.11 11.08 7.12
C ALA A 317 13.98 10.17 6.60
N ALA A 318 12.81 10.15 7.28
CA ALA A 318 11.64 9.41 6.83
C ALA A 318 11.18 9.87 5.45
N PHE A 319 11.13 11.19 5.19
CA PHE A 319 10.74 11.74 3.89
C PHE A 319 11.69 11.31 2.77
N VAL A 320 12.99 11.49 2.97
CA VAL A 320 14.01 11.14 1.97
C VAL A 320 14.03 9.64 1.70
N LEU A 321 14.04 8.83 2.77
CA LEU A 321 14.13 7.37 2.63
C LEU A 321 12.87 6.77 2.01
N SER A 322 11.68 7.21 2.42
CA SER A 322 10.45 6.63 1.89
C SER A 322 10.23 6.95 0.41
N HIS A 323 10.56 8.17 -0.05
CA HIS A 323 10.47 8.51 -1.46
C HIS A 323 11.62 7.91 -2.28
N GLY A 324 12.84 7.91 -1.74
CA GLY A 324 13.99 7.31 -2.40
C GLY A 324 13.83 5.80 -2.61
N LEU A 325 13.38 5.07 -1.58
CA LEU A 325 13.11 3.65 -1.68
C LEU A 325 11.92 3.34 -2.59
N ALA A 326 10.83 4.14 -2.51
CA ALA A 326 9.69 3.97 -3.40
C ALA A 326 10.09 4.16 -4.87
N PHE A 327 10.92 5.16 -5.20
CA PHE A 327 11.45 5.36 -6.53
C PHE A 327 12.33 4.18 -6.97
N LEU A 328 13.28 3.76 -6.12
CA LEU A 328 14.19 2.66 -6.43
C LEU A 328 13.45 1.32 -6.63
N LEU A 329 12.45 1.03 -5.81
CA LEU A 329 11.68 -0.20 -5.92
C LEU A 329 10.60 -0.13 -7.01
N GLY A 330 10.15 1.07 -7.37
CA GLY A 330 9.09 1.30 -8.34
C GLY A 330 9.37 0.80 -9.76
N GLY A 331 10.65 0.55 -10.09
CA GLY A 331 11.05 -0.03 -11.39
C GLY A 331 10.98 -1.54 -11.48
N GLY A 332 10.69 -2.25 -10.36
CA GLY A 332 10.56 -3.70 -10.36
C GLY A 332 9.30 -4.17 -11.07
N TYR A 333 9.41 -5.20 -11.91
CA TYR A 333 8.24 -5.78 -12.59
C TYR A 333 7.16 -6.16 -11.57
N GLY A 334 5.93 -5.66 -11.77
CA GLY A 334 4.78 -5.86 -10.88
C GLY A 334 4.76 -5.00 -9.61
N VAL A 335 5.66 -4.06 -9.49
CA VAL A 335 5.53 -3.02 -8.46
C VAL A 335 4.55 -1.95 -8.97
N ASP A 336 3.63 -1.53 -8.11
CA ASP A 336 2.57 -0.60 -8.43
C ASP A 336 2.67 0.67 -7.55
N LEU A 337 1.90 1.71 -7.88
CA LEU A 337 1.88 3.01 -7.19
C LEU A 337 1.68 2.95 -5.67
N ASN A 338 1.16 1.84 -5.12
CA ASN A 338 1.07 1.62 -3.68
C ASN A 338 2.44 1.60 -2.96
N ILE A 339 3.53 1.49 -3.70
CA ILE A 339 4.89 1.64 -3.15
C ILE A 339 5.12 3.03 -2.55
N PHE A 340 4.39 4.05 -3.02
CA PHE A 340 4.47 5.43 -2.52
C PHE A 340 3.60 5.71 -1.29
N PHE A 341 2.80 4.75 -0.80
CA PHE A 341 1.91 4.98 0.36
C PHE A 341 2.68 5.41 1.61
N ASN A 342 3.82 4.77 1.88
CA ASN A 342 4.69 5.13 3.00
C ASN A 342 5.24 6.56 2.84
N GLY A 343 5.70 6.94 1.63
CA GLY A 343 6.14 8.29 1.31
C GLY A 343 5.02 9.32 1.45
N PHE A 344 3.81 8.98 1.02
CA PHE A 344 2.64 9.85 1.16
C PHE A 344 2.25 10.05 2.63
N ALA A 345 2.26 9.01 3.45
CA ALA A 345 2.02 9.11 4.89
C ALA A 345 2.98 10.11 5.56
N VAL A 346 4.28 10.02 5.24
CA VAL A 346 5.30 10.94 5.76
C VAL A 346 5.08 12.36 5.22
N THR A 347 4.74 12.52 3.93
CA THR A 347 4.40 13.82 3.33
C THR A 347 3.26 14.49 4.10
N VAL A 348 2.21 13.73 4.41
CA VAL A 348 1.04 14.26 5.15
C VAL A 348 1.40 14.63 6.59
N ILE A 349 2.22 13.83 7.29
CA ILE A 349 2.73 14.19 8.63
C ILE A 349 3.46 15.52 8.56
N ILE A 350 4.38 15.69 7.61
CA ILE A 350 5.15 16.92 7.45
C ILE A 350 4.24 18.10 7.09
N CYS A 351 3.28 17.93 6.20
CA CYS A 351 2.30 18.98 5.87
C CYS A 351 1.48 19.40 7.10
N GLY A 352 1.10 18.45 7.96
CA GLY A 352 0.43 18.76 9.23
C GLY A 352 1.32 19.58 10.19
N LEU A 353 2.60 19.24 10.29
CA LEU A 353 3.56 20.00 11.10
C LEU A 353 3.82 21.38 10.50
N ALA A 354 4.05 21.47 9.19
CA ALA A 354 4.23 22.74 8.48
C ALA A 354 3.03 23.67 8.66
N PHE A 355 1.82 23.12 8.55
CA PHE A 355 0.57 23.85 8.82
C PHE A 355 0.54 24.43 10.23
N SER A 356 0.92 23.65 11.23
CA SER A 356 0.95 24.11 12.62
C SER A 356 2.00 25.22 12.85
N ASP A 357 3.21 25.08 12.25
CA ASP A 357 4.29 26.07 12.37
C ASP A 357 3.90 27.40 11.73
N VAL A 358 3.34 27.37 10.50
CA VAL A 358 2.88 28.57 9.79
C VAL A 358 1.73 29.26 10.54
N ARG A 359 0.77 28.47 11.05
CA ARG A 359 -0.33 28.99 11.86
C ARG A 359 0.19 29.75 13.09
N SER A 360 1.12 29.17 13.82
CA SER A 360 1.70 29.79 15.02
C SER A 360 2.39 31.12 14.69
N ALA A 361 3.12 31.16 13.57
CA ALA A 361 3.78 32.38 13.11
C ALA A 361 2.76 33.46 12.68
N LEU A 362 1.70 33.09 11.95
CA LEU A 362 0.69 34.04 11.48
C LEU A 362 -0.15 34.62 12.62
N VAL A 363 -0.51 33.81 13.62
CA VAL A 363 -1.21 34.26 14.82
C VAL A 363 -0.36 35.28 15.61
N ALA A 364 0.96 35.07 15.68
CA ALA A 364 1.88 36.00 16.35
C ALA A 364 2.01 37.35 15.62
N LEU A 365 1.89 37.36 14.28
CA LEU A 365 2.06 38.56 13.46
C LEU A 365 0.80 39.44 13.36
N ARG A 366 -0.41 38.88 13.49
CA ARG A 366 -1.69 39.60 13.34
C ARG A 366 -2.75 39.14 14.33
N PRO A 367 -2.69 39.53 15.59
CA PRO A 367 -3.79 39.30 16.52
C PRO A 367 -5.03 40.10 16.09
N GLY A 368 -6.08 39.44 15.58
CA GLY A 368 -7.36 40.08 15.25
C GLY A 368 -7.71 40.25 13.76
N GLY A 369 -6.90 39.74 12.83
CA GLY A 369 -7.22 39.72 11.38
C GLY A 369 -8.06 38.49 10.93
N LEU A 370 -8.49 38.48 9.66
CA LEU A 370 -9.12 37.34 9.01
C LEU A 370 -8.28 36.06 9.28
N ASN A 371 -8.95 34.96 9.63
CA ASN A 371 -8.28 33.74 10.03
C ASN A 371 -7.46 33.14 8.84
N PRO A 372 -6.14 33.37 8.77
CA PRO A 372 -5.31 32.88 7.67
C PRO A 372 -5.17 31.38 7.69
N THR A 373 -5.48 30.73 8.83
CA THR A 373 -5.43 29.30 9.04
C THR A 373 -6.47 28.59 8.19
N ALA A 374 -7.74 29.05 8.25
CA ALA A 374 -8.81 28.48 7.43
C ALA A 374 -8.56 28.69 5.94
N ALA A 375 -8.06 29.86 5.55
CA ALA A 375 -7.71 30.16 4.16
C ALA A 375 -6.58 29.24 3.65
N MET A 376 -5.57 28.97 4.49
CA MET A 376 -4.48 28.07 4.14
C MET A 376 -4.95 26.62 4.04
N MET A 377 -5.77 26.13 4.99
CA MET A 377 -6.37 24.78 4.91
C MET A 377 -7.22 24.63 3.65
N PHE A 378 -8.07 25.62 3.38
CA PHE A 378 -8.92 25.62 2.21
C PHE A 378 -8.09 25.63 0.92
N GLY A 379 -7.09 26.48 0.83
CA GLY A 379 -6.19 26.55 -0.33
C GLY A 379 -5.46 25.23 -0.58
N LEU A 380 -4.87 24.65 0.46
CA LEU A 380 -4.18 23.36 0.36
C LEU A 380 -5.13 22.23 -0.05
N PHE A 381 -6.31 22.17 0.55
CA PHE A 381 -7.32 21.17 0.22
C PHE A 381 -7.82 21.32 -1.22
N PHE A 382 -8.17 22.55 -1.65
CA PHE A 382 -8.67 22.80 -3.00
C PHE A 382 -7.62 22.56 -4.07
N ILE A 383 -6.42 23.11 -3.90
CA ILE A 383 -5.36 23.01 -4.92
C ILE A 383 -4.82 21.58 -5.03
N SER A 384 -4.70 20.87 -3.91
CA SER A 384 -4.04 19.55 -3.92
C SER A 384 -5.00 18.38 -4.10
N ILE A 385 -6.27 18.53 -3.75
CA ILE A 385 -7.22 17.42 -3.61
C ILE A 385 -8.48 17.63 -4.45
N MET A 386 -9.17 18.76 -4.26
CA MET A 386 -10.52 18.96 -4.83
C MET A 386 -10.55 18.93 -6.37
N ILE A 387 -9.47 19.30 -7.02
CA ILE A 387 -9.39 19.28 -8.49
C ILE A 387 -9.55 17.86 -9.06
N PHE A 388 -9.20 16.82 -8.30
CA PHE A 388 -9.28 15.41 -8.73
C PHE A 388 -10.60 14.74 -8.32
N VAL A 389 -11.31 15.30 -7.33
CA VAL A 389 -12.52 14.69 -6.74
C VAL A 389 -13.64 14.47 -7.76
N PRO A 390 -14.00 15.45 -8.63
CA PRO A 390 -15.09 15.25 -9.59
C PRO A 390 -14.82 14.08 -10.56
N GLY A 391 -13.58 13.96 -11.03
CA GLY A 391 -13.16 12.87 -11.91
C GLY A 391 -13.26 11.51 -11.22
N GLN A 392 -12.85 11.44 -9.93
CA GLN A 392 -12.96 10.19 -9.17
C GLN A 392 -14.42 9.82 -8.90
N LEU A 393 -15.26 10.77 -8.46
CA LEU A 393 -16.69 10.51 -8.23
C LEU A 393 -17.42 10.05 -9.50
N LYS A 394 -17.07 10.60 -10.66
CA LYS A 394 -17.63 10.15 -11.95
C LYS A 394 -17.26 8.69 -12.22
N ARG A 395 -15.99 8.31 -12.03
CA ARG A 395 -15.53 6.91 -12.17
C ARG A 395 -16.24 5.98 -11.18
N ASP A 396 -16.27 6.35 -9.90
CA ASP A 396 -16.93 5.56 -8.85
C ASP A 396 -18.42 5.34 -9.14
N HIS A 397 -19.11 6.35 -9.66
CA HIS A 397 -20.50 6.24 -10.05
C HIS A 397 -20.72 5.29 -11.22
N ALA A 398 -19.86 5.32 -12.24
CA ALA A 398 -19.90 4.39 -13.36
C ALA A 398 -19.66 2.94 -12.88
N GLN A 399 -18.61 2.71 -12.11
CA GLN A 399 -18.28 1.40 -11.55
C GLN A 399 -19.37 0.87 -10.61
N MET A 400 -19.99 1.75 -9.80
CA MET A 400 -21.10 1.36 -8.94
C MET A 400 -22.33 0.87 -9.70
N ARG A 401 -22.57 1.39 -10.91
CA ARG A 401 -23.64 0.94 -11.80
C ARG A 401 -23.30 -0.37 -12.50
N ALA A 402 -22.05 -0.56 -12.90
CA ALA A 402 -21.57 -1.76 -13.57
C ALA A 402 -21.48 -2.97 -12.62
N LEU A 403 -21.15 -2.74 -11.35
CA LEU A 403 -20.85 -3.77 -10.36
C LEU A 403 -21.85 -4.96 -10.32
N PRO A 404 -23.19 -4.78 -10.35
CA PRO A 404 -24.12 -5.92 -10.32
C PRO A 404 -24.09 -6.76 -11.60
N ALA A 405 -23.68 -6.20 -12.74
CA ALA A 405 -23.47 -6.96 -13.98
C ALA A 405 -22.17 -7.74 -13.91
N GLU A 406 -21.09 -7.09 -13.49
CA GLU A 406 -19.77 -7.71 -13.27
C GLU A 406 -19.86 -8.91 -12.30
N GLU A 407 -20.61 -8.78 -11.18
CA GLU A 407 -20.84 -9.90 -10.25
C GLU A 407 -21.55 -11.10 -10.92
N ARG A 408 -22.58 -10.84 -11.75
CA ARG A 408 -23.28 -11.92 -12.46
C ARG A 408 -22.37 -12.60 -13.49
N GLU A 409 -21.61 -11.83 -14.23
CA GLU A 409 -20.68 -12.33 -15.23
C GLU A 409 -19.56 -13.16 -14.58
N PHE A 410 -18.96 -12.63 -13.49
CA PHE A 410 -17.96 -13.35 -12.71
C PHE A 410 -18.51 -14.67 -12.16
N GLN A 411 -19.70 -14.64 -11.52
CA GLN A 411 -20.32 -15.88 -11.01
C GLN A 411 -20.60 -16.87 -12.12
N SER A 412 -21.06 -16.41 -13.28
CA SER A 412 -21.28 -17.24 -14.44
C SER A 412 -19.98 -17.90 -14.96
N ALA A 413 -18.84 -17.19 -14.87
CA ALA A 413 -17.53 -17.75 -15.20
C ALA A 413 -17.06 -18.78 -14.15
N VAL A 414 -17.28 -18.50 -12.85
CA VAL A 414 -17.04 -19.46 -11.76
C VAL A 414 -17.81 -20.77 -12.00
N ASP A 415 -19.10 -20.68 -12.31
CA ASP A 415 -19.95 -21.84 -12.56
C ASP A 415 -19.51 -22.62 -13.80
N PHE A 416 -19.05 -21.91 -14.84
CA PHE A 416 -18.46 -22.54 -16.02
C PHE A 416 -17.21 -23.35 -15.66
N LEU A 417 -16.28 -22.78 -14.88
CA LEU A 417 -15.08 -23.49 -14.44
C LEU A 417 -15.42 -24.70 -13.55
N LYS A 418 -16.41 -24.56 -12.64
CA LYS A 418 -16.88 -25.68 -11.81
C LYS A 418 -17.41 -26.85 -12.64
N ALA A 419 -18.12 -26.56 -13.73
CA ALA A 419 -18.66 -27.58 -14.64
C ALA A 419 -17.59 -28.31 -15.48
N HIS A 420 -16.37 -27.77 -15.57
CA HIS A 420 -15.26 -28.38 -16.30
C HIS A 420 -14.23 -28.94 -15.31
N PRO A 421 -14.27 -30.24 -14.98
CA PRO A 421 -13.36 -30.84 -14.00
C PRO A 421 -11.91 -30.81 -14.50
N GLY A 422 -10.94 -30.79 -13.56
CA GLY A 422 -9.51 -30.76 -13.84
C GLY A 422 -8.87 -29.39 -13.57
N PRO A 423 -7.55 -29.27 -13.76
CA PRO A 423 -6.79 -28.05 -13.54
C PRO A 423 -7.27 -26.91 -14.46
N ALA A 424 -7.26 -25.70 -13.95
CA ALA A 424 -7.51 -24.48 -14.71
C ALA A 424 -6.35 -23.52 -14.54
N LEU A 425 -6.07 -22.72 -15.58
CA LEU A 425 -5.17 -21.61 -15.54
C LEU A 425 -6.00 -20.33 -15.58
N CYS A 426 -5.92 -19.49 -14.55
CA CYS A 426 -6.64 -18.24 -14.50
C CYS A 426 -5.67 -17.07 -14.37
N GLU A 427 -5.87 -16.04 -15.19
CA GLU A 427 -5.27 -14.74 -14.99
C GLU A 427 -5.92 -14.02 -13.80
N SER A 428 -7.25 -14.16 -13.64
CA SER A 428 -8.00 -13.83 -12.42
C SER A 428 -7.89 -14.96 -11.41
N HIS A 429 -7.04 -14.78 -10.40
CA HIS A 429 -6.84 -15.82 -9.38
C HIS A 429 -8.08 -16.08 -8.52
N LEU A 430 -8.90 -15.03 -8.31
CA LEU A 430 -10.15 -15.19 -7.57
C LEU A 430 -11.12 -16.14 -8.30
N LEU A 431 -11.15 -16.09 -9.62
CA LEU A 431 -12.00 -16.96 -10.42
C LEU A 431 -11.64 -18.44 -10.19
N CYS A 432 -10.35 -18.80 -10.28
CA CYS A 432 -9.89 -20.16 -10.00
C CYS A 432 -10.12 -20.56 -8.53
N TYR A 433 -9.90 -19.63 -7.58
CA TYR A 433 -10.15 -19.87 -6.16
C TYR A 433 -11.62 -20.20 -5.87
N GLU A 434 -12.55 -19.36 -6.35
CA GLU A 434 -14.00 -19.55 -6.18
C GLU A 434 -14.51 -20.80 -6.91
N ALA A 435 -13.87 -21.18 -8.01
CA ALA A 435 -14.18 -22.42 -8.72
C ALA A 435 -13.60 -23.67 -8.05
N GLY A 436 -12.84 -23.55 -6.95
CA GLY A 436 -12.21 -24.67 -6.26
C GLY A 436 -11.10 -25.33 -7.06
N LYS A 437 -10.49 -24.62 -8.01
CA LYS A 437 -9.39 -25.14 -8.83
C LYS A 437 -8.07 -25.12 -8.07
N PRO A 438 -7.19 -26.13 -8.29
CA PRO A 438 -5.86 -26.12 -7.69
C PRO A 438 -5.05 -24.93 -8.23
N PHE A 439 -4.27 -24.34 -7.35
CA PHE A 439 -3.42 -23.19 -7.70
C PHE A 439 -2.04 -23.69 -8.13
N GLU A 440 -1.88 -24.01 -9.40
CA GLU A 440 -0.68 -24.61 -9.96
C GLU A 440 0.18 -23.64 -10.78
N PHE A 441 -0.41 -22.57 -11.27
CA PHE A 441 0.25 -21.63 -12.17
C PHE A 441 -0.04 -20.18 -11.78
N GLU A 442 1.03 -19.38 -11.64
CA GLU A 442 0.92 -17.96 -11.38
C GLU A 442 1.48 -17.19 -12.59
N PRO A 443 0.60 -16.64 -13.45
CA PRO A 443 0.99 -16.07 -14.76
C PRO A 443 2.05 -14.99 -14.67
N PHE A 444 1.95 -14.14 -13.66
CA PHE A 444 2.87 -13.01 -13.46
C PHE A 444 4.28 -13.49 -13.08
N SER A 445 4.40 -14.40 -12.10
CA SER A 445 5.71 -14.95 -11.70
C SER A 445 6.32 -15.81 -12.79
N VAL A 446 5.52 -16.58 -13.52
CA VAL A 446 6.00 -17.38 -14.64
C VAL A 446 6.55 -16.47 -15.74
N ARG A 447 5.85 -15.39 -16.08
CA ARG A 447 6.32 -14.41 -17.07
C ARG A 447 7.65 -13.77 -16.66
N ASP A 448 7.78 -13.32 -15.41
CA ASP A 448 9.02 -12.74 -14.87
C ASP A 448 10.17 -13.77 -14.90
N GLN A 449 9.91 -15.01 -14.52
CA GLN A 449 10.90 -16.09 -14.55
C GLN A 449 11.32 -16.48 -15.99
N MET A 450 10.43 -16.40 -16.97
CA MET A 450 10.79 -16.56 -18.37
C MET A 450 11.67 -15.38 -18.86
N MET A 451 11.31 -14.15 -18.54
CA MET A 451 12.11 -12.96 -18.90
C MET A 451 13.50 -12.97 -18.26
N THR A 452 13.64 -13.57 -17.08
CA THR A 452 14.92 -13.70 -16.38
C THR A 452 15.66 -15.00 -16.68
N GLY A 453 15.15 -15.83 -17.59
CA GLY A 453 15.79 -17.10 -18.03
C GLY A 453 15.77 -18.24 -17.00
N LYS A 454 14.95 -18.13 -15.93
CA LYS A 454 14.81 -19.14 -14.89
C LYS A 454 13.89 -20.30 -15.31
N ILE A 455 12.96 -20.05 -16.22
CA ILE A 455 12.04 -21.01 -16.81
C ILE A 455 12.17 -20.91 -18.34
N HIS A 456 12.20 -22.06 -19.02
CA HIS A 456 12.16 -22.08 -20.47
C HIS A 456 10.70 -21.96 -20.97
N GLU A 457 10.47 -21.08 -21.91
CA GLU A 457 9.13 -20.88 -22.49
C GLU A 457 8.57 -22.18 -23.09
N ALA A 458 9.44 -23.02 -23.66
CA ALA A 458 9.06 -24.32 -24.21
C ALA A 458 8.36 -25.22 -23.19
N ASP A 459 8.78 -25.20 -21.92
CA ASP A 459 8.17 -26.01 -20.86
C ASP A 459 6.75 -25.53 -20.56
N VAL A 460 6.53 -24.20 -20.59
CA VAL A 460 5.20 -23.58 -20.40
C VAL A 460 4.28 -23.91 -21.58
N LEU A 461 4.78 -23.82 -22.81
CA LEU A 461 4.02 -24.16 -24.02
C LEU A 461 3.64 -25.65 -24.06
N GLN A 462 4.49 -26.53 -23.51
CA GLN A 462 4.20 -27.96 -23.44
C GLN A 462 2.96 -28.24 -22.58
N LEU A 463 2.71 -27.49 -21.52
CA LEU A 463 1.49 -27.64 -20.70
C LEU A 463 0.22 -27.36 -21.51
N LEU A 464 0.25 -26.39 -22.42
CA LEU A 464 -0.89 -26.12 -23.33
C LEU A 464 -1.05 -27.28 -24.34
N LYS A 465 0.05 -27.70 -24.99
CA LYS A 465 0.03 -28.79 -26.00
C LYS A 465 -0.48 -30.09 -25.46
N THR A 466 -0.20 -30.39 -24.19
CA THR A 466 -0.66 -31.61 -23.52
C THR A 466 -2.04 -31.48 -22.90
N HIS A 467 -2.71 -30.32 -23.04
CA HIS A 467 -3.99 -30.02 -22.39
C HIS A 467 -3.95 -30.27 -20.88
N HIS A 468 -2.82 -29.93 -20.23
CA HIS A 468 -2.69 -30.04 -18.77
C HIS A 468 -3.81 -29.23 -18.08
N PHE A 469 -4.09 -28.02 -18.57
CA PHE A 469 -5.24 -27.24 -18.13
C PHE A 469 -6.46 -27.57 -18.98
N GLN A 470 -7.59 -27.90 -18.34
CA GLN A 470 -8.85 -28.13 -19.04
C GLN A 470 -9.49 -26.81 -19.50
N THR A 471 -9.25 -25.75 -18.74
CA THR A 471 -9.70 -24.40 -19.05
C THR A 471 -8.59 -23.39 -18.81
N VAL A 472 -8.54 -22.35 -19.66
CA VAL A 472 -7.62 -21.22 -19.53
C VAL A 472 -8.43 -19.94 -19.59
N GLU A 473 -8.34 -19.10 -18.57
CA GLU A 473 -8.96 -17.79 -18.55
C GLU A 473 -7.92 -16.70 -18.77
N ILE A 474 -8.30 -15.72 -19.60
CA ILE A 474 -7.50 -14.55 -19.95
C ILE A 474 -8.32 -13.30 -19.69
N ALA A 475 -7.74 -12.33 -18.96
CA ALA A 475 -8.35 -11.04 -18.76
C ALA A 475 -8.38 -10.24 -20.08
N LEU A 476 -9.52 -9.65 -20.40
CA LEU A 476 -9.69 -8.76 -21.55
C LEU A 476 -9.29 -7.33 -21.18
N ARG A 477 -8.75 -6.60 -22.16
CA ARG A 477 -8.50 -5.18 -22.02
C ARG A 477 -9.75 -4.41 -22.45
N SER A 478 -9.86 -3.16 -22.02
CA SER A 478 -11.01 -2.32 -22.38
C SER A 478 -11.18 -2.10 -23.89
N ASP A 479 -10.10 -2.15 -24.66
CA ASP A 479 -10.13 -2.08 -26.13
C ASP A 479 -10.48 -3.41 -26.81
N GLU A 480 -10.57 -4.49 -26.04
CA GLU A 480 -10.90 -5.84 -26.51
C GLU A 480 -12.34 -6.25 -26.16
N GLU A 481 -12.99 -5.54 -25.26
CA GLU A 481 -14.34 -5.88 -24.76
C GLU A 481 -15.39 -5.92 -25.88
N GLU A 482 -15.27 -5.05 -26.89
CA GLU A 482 -16.22 -4.92 -27.99
C GLU A 482 -15.81 -5.64 -29.28
N LEU A 483 -14.60 -6.27 -29.32
CA LEU A 483 -14.11 -6.95 -30.51
C LEU A 483 -14.95 -8.20 -30.83
N SER A 484 -15.14 -8.50 -32.11
CA SER A 484 -15.66 -9.82 -32.53
C SER A 484 -14.66 -10.94 -32.21
N ASP A 485 -15.10 -12.19 -32.12
CA ASP A 485 -14.22 -13.32 -31.80
C ASP A 485 -13.00 -13.46 -32.71
N PRO A 486 -13.07 -13.23 -34.06
CA PRO A 486 -11.90 -13.23 -34.93
C PRO A 486 -10.94 -12.06 -34.63
N GLU A 487 -11.47 -10.86 -34.36
CA GLU A 487 -10.66 -9.68 -34.02
C GLU A 487 -9.98 -9.86 -32.65
N LEU A 488 -10.71 -10.40 -31.68
CA LEU A 488 -10.17 -10.72 -30.36
C LEU A 488 -9.01 -11.72 -30.49
N ARG A 489 -9.14 -12.79 -31.26
CA ARG A 489 -8.06 -13.76 -31.51
C ARG A 489 -6.83 -13.05 -32.10
N THR A 490 -7.03 -12.12 -33.02
CA THR A 490 -5.94 -11.35 -33.62
C THR A 490 -5.28 -10.44 -32.58
N SER A 491 -6.08 -9.74 -31.77
CA SER A 491 -5.58 -8.88 -30.70
C SER A 491 -4.79 -9.66 -29.65
N LEU A 492 -5.32 -10.81 -29.21
CA LEU A 492 -4.66 -11.67 -28.23
C LEU A 492 -3.31 -12.21 -28.70
N GLY A 493 -3.16 -12.47 -30.01
CA GLY A 493 -1.90 -12.95 -30.62
C GLY A 493 -0.84 -11.86 -30.79
N ASN A 494 -1.19 -10.58 -30.68
CA ASN A 494 -0.27 -9.46 -30.88
C ASN A 494 0.33 -8.99 -29.55
N ASP A 495 1.67 -8.91 -29.49
CA ASP A 495 2.37 -8.28 -28.36
C ASP A 495 2.39 -6.77 -28.51
N GLN A 496 2.12 -6.06 -27.41
CA GLN A 496 2.33 -4.64 -27.36
C GLN A 496 3.72 -4.36 -26.77
N LYS A 497 4.52 -3.58 -27.48
CA LYS A 497 5.87 -3.18 -27.03
C LYS A 497 5.86 -2.27 -25.82
N ASP A 498 4.72 -1.72 -25.46
CA ASP A 498 4.53 -0.87 -24.29
C ASP A 498 4.52 -1.74 -23.00
N PRO A 499 5.46 -1.57 -22.09
CA PRO A 499 5.52 -2.35 -20.84
C PRO A 499 4.26 -2.23 -19.98
N GLU A 500 3.55 -1.09 -20.03
CA GLU A 500 2.29 -0.87 -19.29
C GLU A 500 1.12 -1.66 -19.88
N LYS A 501 1.23 -2.02 -21.15
CA LYS A 501 0.25 -2.80 -21.90
C LYS A 501 0.69 -4.24 -22.16
N MET A 502 1.84 -4.64 -21.59
CA MET A 502 2.33 -6.00 -21.74
C MET A 502 1.39 -6.99 -21.04
N ARG A 503 1.02 -8.07 -21.76
CA ARG A 503 0.25 -9.17 -21.17
C ARG A 503 1.10 -9.97 -20.19
N ARG A 504 0.45 -10.62 -19.23
CA ARG A 504 1.11 -11.59 -18.33
C ARG A 504 1.54 -12.85 -19.06
N PHE A 505 0.97 -13.11 -20.22
CA PHE A 505 1.34 -14.21 -21.10
C PHE A 505 2.19 -13.71 -22.28
N SER A 506 3.14 -14.54 -22.74
CA SER A 506 3.94 -14.23 -23.92
C SER A 506 3.10 -14.34 -25.21
N PRO A 507 3.52 -13.68 -26.33
CA PRO A 507 2.88 -13.89 -27.62
C PRO A 507 2.87 -15.35 -28.06
N ASN A 508 3.95 -16.08 -27.83
CA ASN A 508 4.02 -17.50 -28.17
C ASN A 508 3.01 -18.32 -27.38
N PHE A 509 2.85 -18.00 -26.06
CA PHE A 509 1.81 -18.63 -25.23
C PHE A 509 0.41 -18.35 -25.80
N MET A 510 0.11 -17.11 -26.16
CA MET A 510 -1.20 -16.73 -26.71
C MET A 510 -1.46 -17.43 -28.06
N ASN A 511 -0.48 -17.47 -28.95
CA ASN A 511 -0.59 -18.17 -30.23
C ASN A 511 -0.80 -19.67 -30.05
N GLU A 512 -0.07 -20.31 -29.12
CA GLU A 512 -0.26 -21.73 -28.80
C GLU A 512 -1.65 -21.98 -28.22
N LEU A 513 -2.09 -21.15 -27.25
CA LEU A 513 -3.43 -21.25 -26.66
C LEU A 513 -4.51 -21.23 -27.76
N LEU A 514 -4.44 -20.26 -28.67
CA LEU A 514 -5.42 -20.12 -29.77
C LEU A 514 -5.40 -21.28 -30.76
N SER A 515 -4.25 -21.99 -30.86
CA SER A 515 -4.12 -23.15 -31.74
C SER A 515 -4.76 -24.41 -31.17
N VAL A 516 -4.60 -24.67 -29.85
CA VAL A 516 -5.00 -25.93 -29.20
C VAL A 516 -6.24 -25.82 -28.30
N TYR A 517 -6.71 -24.61 -28.01
CA TYR A 517 -7.94 -24.34 -27.26
C TYR A 517 -8.96 -23.60 -28.11
N GLN A 518 -10.23 -23.70 -27.74
CA GLN A 518 -11.34 -22.96 -28.35
C GLN A 518 -11.95 -21.98 -27.33
N LEU A 519 -12.37 -20.81 -27.81
CA LEU A 519 -13.12 -19.85 -26.98
C LEU A 519 -14.49 -20.48 -26.65
N SER A 520 -14.76 -20.65 -25.38
CA SER A 520 -15.97 -21.34 -24.90
C SER A 520 -16.89 -20.44 -24.12
N LYS A 521 -16.33 -19.39 -23.49
CA LYS A 521 -17.12 -18.39 -22.77
C LYS A 521 -16.42 -17.03 -22.85
N ARG A 522 -17.22 -15.98 -22.94
CA ARG A 522 -16.76 -14.59 -22.93
C ARG A 522 -17.68 -13.77 -22.05
N THR A 523 -17.10 -12.85 -21.28
CA THR A 523 -17.77 -11.81 -20.52
C THR A 523 -17.21 -10.44 -20.95
N SER A 524 -17.63 -9.35 -20.30
CA SER A 524 -17.08 -8.03 -20.58
C SER A 524 -15.56 -7.92 -20.32
N ASP A 525 -15.05 -8.62 -19.31
CA ASP A 525 -13.68 -8.46 -18.80
C ASP A 525 -12.80 -9.70 -18.92
N MET A 526 -13.36 -10.84 -19.41
CA MET A 526 -12.58 -12.09 -19.54
C MET A 526 -13.03 -12.98 -20.69
N ALA A 527 -12.07 -13.78 -21.19
CA ALA A 527 -12.29 -14.85 -22.15
C ALA A 527 -11.83 -16.19 -21.57
N VAL A 528 -12.72 -17.20 -21.57
CA VAL A 528 -12.41 -18.55 -21.10
C VAL A 528 -12.34 -19.49 -22.28
N PHE A 529 -11.22 -20.20 -22.38
CA PHE A 529 -10.93 -21.18 -23.40
C PHE A 529 -10.99 -22.58 -22.80
N SER A 530 -11.54 -23.55 -23.53
CA SER A 530 -11.49 -24.97 -23.16
C SER A 530 -10.64 -25.76 -24.17
N ALA A 531 -10.04 -26.87 -23.73
CA ALA A 531 -9.29 -27.76 -24.59
C ALA A 531 -10.19 -28.24 -25.78
N LYS A 532 -9.62 -28.29 -26.98
CA LYS A 532 -10.32 -28.76 -28.19
C LYS A 532 -10.60 -30.23 -28.14
#